data_2c4638f9e34da700c90cf1e06fde6a49
#
_entry.id   2c4638f9e34da700c90cf1e06fde6a49
#
_cell.length_a   1.000
_cell.length_b   1.000
_cell.length_c   1.000
_cell.angle_alpha   90.00
_cell.angle_beta   90.00
_cell.angle_gamma   90.00
#
_symmetry.space_group_name_H-M   'P 1'
#
loop_
_entity.id
_entity.type
_entity.pdbx_description
1 polymer ?
#
loop_
_entity_poly.entity_id
_entity_poly.type
_entity_poly.pdbx_seq_one_letter_code
_entity_poly.pdbx_strand_id
1 'polypeptide(L)'
;MCNLCETIEKSLAGENPFFVKELETGIVILGWNQHFYGYTLFICKKHATELYELDKSFRAKFMEETIIVAKAVSTAFDCDKMNYECLGNGDCHLHWHLFPRVFGDLGDYGNDGKGPVWWLPKEIMWNNDN
;
A
#
# COMPACT_ATOMS: atom_id res chain seq x y z
N MET A 1 12.37 1.70 17.54
CA MET A 1 12.42 1.25 16.12
C MET A 1 11.13 1.67 15.42
N CYS A 2 11.22 2.02 14.18
CA CYS A 2 10.05 2.42 13.43
C CYS A 2 9.14 1.21 13.14
N ASN A 3 7.83 1.42 13.13
CA ASN A 3 6.85 0.36 12.93
C ASN A 3 7.06 -0.40 11.61
N LEU A 4 7.42 0.30 10.55
CA LEU A 4 7.60 -0.35 9.25
C LEU A 4 8.92 -1.09 9.16
N CYS A 5 9.98 -0.61 9.82
CA CYS A 5 11.22 -1.40 9.96
C CYS A 5 10.93 -2.71 10.69
N GLU A 6 10.14 -2.65 11.76
CA GLU A 6 9.73 -3.84 12.50
C GLU A 6 8.86 -4.76 11.64
N THR A 7 7.93 -4.19 10.88
CA THR A 7 7.09 -4.95 9.96
C THR A 7 7.93 -5.70 8.92
N ILE A 8 8.96 -5.06 8.39
CA ILE A 8 9.88 -5.71 7.43
C ILE A 8 10.59 -6.88 8.10
N GLU A 9 11.14 -6.69 9.30
CA GLU A 9 11.84 -7.74 10.04
C GLU A 9 10.93 -8.94 10.28
N LYS A 10 9.72 -8.69 10.77
CA LYS A 10 8.75 -9.76 11.06
C LYS A 10 8.31 -10.48 9.79
N SER A 11 8.14 -9.73 8.71
CA SER A 11 7.75 -10.31 7.42
C SER A 11 8.82 -11.27 6.92
N LEU A 12 10.08 -10.85 6.95
CA LEU A 12 11.19 -11.67 6.48
C LEU A 12 11.48 -12.85 7.41
N ALA A 13 11.08 -12.77 8.68
CA ALA A 13 11.19 -13.86 9.64
C ALA A 13 10.04 -14.86 9.58
N GLY A 14 9.05 -14.63 8.69
CA GLY A 14 7.89 -15.51 8.57
C GLY A 14 6.86 -15.32 9.67
N GLU A 15 6.87 -14.16 10.34
CA GLU A 15 6.00 -13.87 11.48
C GLU A 15 4.83 -12.95 11.14
N ASN A 16 4.75 -12.46 9.89
CA ASN A 16 3.68 -11.58 9.46
C ASN A 16 2.70 -12.34 8.56
N PRO A 17 1.46 -12.61 9.03
CA PRO A 17 0.48 -13.33 8.22
C PRO A 17 0.02 -12.59 6.98
N PHE A 18 0.27 -11.28 6.90
CA PHE A 18 -0.11 -10.45 5.74
C PHE A 18 1.01 -10.36 4.70
N PHE A 19 2.16 -10.98 4.98
CA PHE A 19 3.29 -10.94 4.05
C PHE A 19 2.96 -11.66 2.75
N VAL A 20 3.28 -11.02 1.61
CA VAL A 20 3.03 -11.58 0.27
C VAL A 20 4.33 -11.94 -0.42
N LYS A 21 5.26 -10.99 -0.53
CA LYS A 21 6.48 -11.23 -1.30
C LYS A 21 7.57 -10.23 -0.96
N GLU A 22 8.80 -10.68 -1.03
CA GLU A 22 9.98 -9.82 -0.96
C GLU A 22 10.46 -9.50 -2.39
N LEU A 23 10.71 -8.22 -2.66
CA LEU A 23 11.37 -7.77 -3.88
C LEU A 23 12.74 -7.19 -3.50
N GLU A 24 13.49 -6.72 -4.49
CA GLU A 24 14.84 -6.21 -4.25
C GLU A 24 14.83 -4.96 -3.36
N THR A 25 13.92 -4.02 -3.61
CA THR A 25 13.89 -2.73 -2.92
C THR A 25 12.83 -2.61 -1.84
N GLY A 26 11.95 -3.58 -1.72
CA GLY A 26 10.86 -3.50 -0.75
C GLY A 26 10.16 -4.80 -0.53
N ILE A 27 9.19 -4.79 0.37
CA ILE A 27 8.33 -5.94 0.63
C ILE A 27 6.87 -5.60 0.36
N VAL A 28 6.13 -6.60 -0.08
CA VAL A 28 4.71 -6.49 -0.37
C VAL A 28 3.95 -7.16 0.77
N ILE A 29 3.02 -6.42 1.38
CA ILE A 29 2.11 -6.99 2.38
C ILE A 29 0.68 -6.56 2.06
N LEU A 30 -0.31 -7.34 2.50
CA LEU A 30 -1.70 -6.91 2.42
C LEU A 30 -1.97 -5.87 3.50
N GLY A 31 -2.85 -4.93 3.21
CA GLY A 31 -3.28 -3.94 4.19
C GLY A 31 -4.07 -4.58 5.32
N TRP A 32 -3.96 -3.99 6.51
CA TRP A 32 -4.63 -4.50 7.71
C TRP A 32 -6.15 -4.49 7.60
N ASN A 33 -6.71 -3.58 6.80
CA ASN A 33 -8.12 -3.59 6.48
C ASN A 33 -8.27 -3.87 4.99
N GLN A 34 -9.35 -4.53 4.62
CA GLN A 34 -9.60 -4.91 3.23
C GLN A 34 -10.97 -4.37 2.77
N HIS A 35 -11.39 -3.22 3.30
CA HIS A 35 -12.58 -2.56 2.82
C HIS A 35 -12.47 -2.32 1.29
N PHE A 36 -11.32 -1.78 0.86
CA PHE A 36 -10.98 -1.73 -0.56
C PHE A 36 -10.25 -3.03 -0.86
N TYR A 37 -10.97 -3.97 -1.46
CA TYR A 37 -10.51 -5.35 -1.63
C TYR A 37 -9.23 -5.41 -2.46
N GLY A 38 -8.20 -6.01 -1.89
CA GLY A 38 -6.89 -6.06 -2.50
C GLY A 38 -5.95 -4.93 -2.08
N TYR A 39 -6.36 -4.08 -1.13
CA TYR A 39 -5.50 -3.03 -0.61
C TYR A 39 -4.17 -3.64 -0.17
N THR A 40 -3.08 -3.13 -0.73
CA THR A 40 -1.73 -3.67 -0.58
C THR A 40 -0.77 -2.54 -0.22
N LEU A 41 0.24 -2.85 0.57
CA LEU A 41 1.34 -1.95 0.89
C LEU A 41 2.61 -2.46 0.22
N PHE A 42 3.38 -1.53 -0.35
CA PHE A 42 4.74 -1.83 -0.79
C PHE A 42 5.69 -0.97 0.04
N ILE A 43 6.44 -1.60 0.92
CA ILE A 43 7.26 -0.93 1.93
C ILE A 43 8.72 -0.95 1.48
N CYS A 44 9.33 0.24 1.41
CA CYS A 44 10.73 0.40 1.03
C CYS A 44 11.64 -0.28 2.07
N LYS A 45 12.62 -1.06 1.62
CA LYS A 45 13.58 -1.71 2.53
C LYS A 45 14.48 -0.71 3.24
N LYS A 46 14.79 0.41 2.58
CA LYS A 46 15.60 1.45 3.21
C LYS A 46 14.73 2.33 4.09
N HIS A 47 15.19 2.61 5.30
CA HIS A 47 14.50 3.55 6.18
C HIS A 47 14.79 4.96 5.69
N ALA A 48 13.88 5.53 4.92
CA ALA A 48 13.94 6.89 4.42
C ALA A 48 12.56 7.50 4.54
N THR A 49 12.50 8.81 4.66
CA THR A 49 11.25 9.54 4.82
C THR A 49 10.73 10.03 3.47
N GLU A 50 11.64 10.41 2.59
CA GLU A 50 11.27 11.04 1.32
C GLU A 50 11.89 10.30 0.13
N LEU A 51 11.15 10.30 -0.98
CA LEU A 51 11.65 9.68 -2.22
C LEU A 51 12.97 10.30 -2.66
N TYR A 52 13.14 11.60 -2.51
CA TYR A 52 14.35 12.29 -2.94
C TYR A 52 15.58 11.99 -2.07
N GLU A 53 15.39 11.33 -0.92
CA GLU A 53 16.52 10.90 -0.08
C GLU A 53 17.18 9.62 -0.57
N LEU A 54 16.47 8.86 -1.41
CA LEU A 54 17.02 7.62 -1.97
C LEU A 54 18.04 7.95 -3.07
N ASP A 55 19.13 7.19 -3.11
CA ASP A 55 20.08 7.39 -4.22
C ASP A 55 19.40 7.04 -5.55
N LYS A 56 19.93 7.61 -6.63
CA LYS A 56 19.28 7.58 -7.94
C LYS A 56 18.99 6.17 -8.45
N SER A 57 19.95 5.26 -8.32
CA SER A 57 19.78 3.90 -8.85
C SER A 57 18.78 3.09 -8.02
N PHE A 58 18.84 3.19 -6.69
CA PHE A 58 17.87 2.52 -5.81
C PHE A 58 16.47 3.09 -6.04
N ARG A 59 16.35 4.42 -6.13
CA ARG A 59 15.06 5.07 -6.37
C ARG A 59 14.41 4.60 -7.67
N ALA A 60 15.22 4.53 -8.75
CA ALA A 60 14.72 4.07 -10.05
C ALA A 60 14.18 2.63 -9.95
N LYS A 61 14.90 1.77 -9.24
CA LYS A 61 14.49 0.38 -9.06
C LYS A 61 13.25 0.30 -8.17
N PHE A 62 13.20 1.09 -7.10
CA PHE A 62 12.03 1.14 -6.20
C PHE A 62 10.77 1.55 -6.96
N MET A 63 10.85 2.58 -7.79
CA MET A 63 9.72 3.02 -8.60
C MET A 63 9.29 1.97 -9.62
N GLU A 64 10.25 1.32 -10.27
CA GLU A 64 9.94 0.25 -11.21
C GLU A 64 9.25 -0.92 -10.50
N GLU A 65 9.75 -1.30 -9.34
CA GLU A 65 9.13 -2.38 -8.56
C GLU A 65 7.75 -2.00 -8.04
N THR A 66 7.54 -0.72 -7.69
CA THR A 66 6.21 -0.21 -7.32
C THR A 66 5.21 -0.46 -8.45
N ILE A 67 5.60 -0.17 -9.68
CA ILE A 67 4.75 -0.37 -10.86
C ILE A 67 4.46 -1.85 -11.09
N ILE A 68 5.47 -2.70 -10.92
CA ILE A 68 5.31 -4.16 -11.04
C ILE A 68 4.29 -4.67 -10.02
N VAL A 69 4.42 -4.22 -8.77
CA VAL A 69 3.50 -4.62 -7.70
C VAL A 69 2.08 -4.13 -8.00
N ALA A 70 1.94 -2.87 -8.41
CA ALA A 70 0.63 -2.29 -8.73
C ALA A 70 -0.06 -3.06 -9.84
N LYS A 71 0.67 -3.43 -10.88
CA LYS A 71 0.12 -4.20 -11.99
C LYS A 71 -0.31 -5.60 -11.53
N ALA A 72 0.50 -6.25 -10.72
CA ALA A 72 0.17 -7.58 -10.19
C ALA A 72 -1.10 -7.52 -9.33
N VAL A 73 -1.22 -6.51 -8.48
CA VAL A 73 -2.40 -6.31 -7.62
C VAL A 73 -3.64 -6.06 -8.46
N SER A 74 -3.54 -5.18 -9.46
CA SER A 74 -4.69 -4.86 -10.31
C SER A 74 -5.15 -6.08 -11.12
N THR A 75 -4.24 -6.95 -11.51
CA THR A 75 -4.57 -8.18 -12.22
C THR A 75 -5.24 -9.20 -11.29
N ALA A 76 -4.72 -9.31 -10.06
CA ALA A 76 -5.24 -10.28 -9.09
C ALA A 76 -6.64 -9.90 -8.59
N PHE A 77 -6.92 -8.61 -8.45
CA PHE A 77 -8.17 -8.13 -7.83
C PHE A 77 -9.11 -7.41 -8.80
N ASP A 78 -8.75 -7.38 -10.07
CA ASP A 78 -9.62 -6.92 -11.17
C ASP A 78 -10.29 -5.57 -10.90
N CYS A 79 -9.49 -4.51 -10.78
CA CYS A 79 -9.99 -3.17 -10.46
C CYS A 79 -10.12 -2.28 -11.70
N ASP A 80 -10.95 -1.24 -11.58
CA ASP A 80 -11.14 -0.24 -12.64
C ASP A 80 -10.02 0.78 -12.66
N LYS A 81 -9.45 1.09 -11.49
CA LYS A 81 -8.38 2.07 -11.35
C LYS A 81 -7.54 1.76 -10.12
N MET A 82 -6.23 1.82 -10.28
CA MET A 82 -5.32 1.73 -9.15
C MET A 82 -5.03 3.12 -8.60
N ASN A 83 -5.23 3.31 -7.29
CA ASN A 83 -4.78 4.53 -6.62
C ASN A 83 -3.45 4.26 -5.92
N TYR A 84 -2.50 5.15 -6.13
CA TYR A 84 -1.17 5.08 -5.52
C TYR A 84 -1.05 6.23 -4.55
N GLU A 85 -0.77 5.95 -3.30
CA GLU A 85 -0.60 7.00 -2.30
C GLU A 85 0.68 6.79 -1.51
N CYS A 86 1.55 7.79 -1.50
CA CYS A 86 2.79 7.80 -0.74
C CYS A 86 2.69 8.88 0.32
N LEU A 87 2.03 8.57 1.42
CA LEU A 87 1.71 9.55 2.45
C LEU A 87 2.83 9.67 3.49
N GLY A 88 2.76 8.93 4.58
CA GLY A 88 3.83 8.91 5.58
C GLY A 88 3.67 9.90 6.71
N ASN A 89 2.47 10.46 6.91
CA ASN A 89 2.24 11.39 8.01
C ASN A 89 2.18 10.66 9.36
N GLY A 90 1.71 9.43 9.37
CA GLY A 90 1.69 8.59 10.57
C GLY A 90 2.99 7.81 10.72
N ASP A 91 3.26 6.94 9.77
CA ASP A 91 4.51 6.18 9.69
C ASP A 91 5.36 6.80 8.58
N CYS A 92 6.41 7.52 8.94
CA CYS A 92 7.19 8.32 7.99
C CYS A 92 8.14 7.51 7.11
N HIS A 93 8.35 6.23 7.38
CA HIS A 93 9.13 5.32 6.56
C HIS A 93 8.46 5.13 5.20
N LEU A 94 9.16 5.34 4.11
CA LEU A 94 8.61 5.30 2.75
C LEU A 94 7.85 4.01 2.47
N HIS A 95 6.62 4.16 2.04
CA HIS A 95 5.77 3.05 1.63
C HIS A 95 4.66 3.57 0.73
N TRP A 96 4.20 2.71 -0.16
CA TRP A 96 3.05 2.98 -1.03
C TRP A 96 1.83 2.28 -0.48
N HIS A 97 0.72 3.01 -0.47
CA HIS A 97 -0.62 2.44 -0.32
C HIS A 97 -1.15 2.21 -1.73
N LEU A 98 -1.45 0.99 -2.08
CA LEU A 98 -2.00 0.63 -3.39
C LEU A 98 -3.44 0.19 -3.19
N PHE A 99 -4.38 1.02 -3.66
CA PHE A 99 -5.80 0.75 -3.50
C PHE A 99 -6.41 0.38 -4.84
N PRO A 100 -6.81 -0.89 -5.04
CA PRO A 100 -7.63 -1.25 -6.20
C PRO A 100 -9.01 -0.63 -6.03
N ARG A 101 -9.40 0.22 -6.98
CA ARG A 101 -10.66 0.94 -6.90
C ARG A 101 -11.64 0.39 -7.91
N VAL A 102 -12.89 0.24 -7.46
CA VAL A 102 -14.00 -0.24 -8.30
C VAL A 102 -15.07 0.83 -8.31
N PHE A 103 -15.72 1.02 -9.43
CA PHE A 103 -16.79 2.02 -9.55
C PHE A 103 -17.83 1.81 -8.44
N GLY A 104 -18.16 2.90 -7.74
CA GLY A 104 -19.16 2.87 -6.68
C GLY A 104 -18.67 2.39 -5.30
N ASP A 105 -17.36 2.13 -5.14
CA ASP A 105 -16.81 1.57 -3.90
C ASP A 105 -16.87 2.51 -2.68
N LEU A 106 -17.12 3.79 -2.91
CA LEU A 106 -17.32 4.75 -1.81
C LEU A 106 -18.80 4.86 -1.39
N GLY A 107 -19.72 4.28 -2.15
CA GLY A 107 -21.15 4.37 -1.86
C GLY A 107 -21.59 5.83 -1.75
N ASP A 108 -22.26 6.16 -0.66
CA ASP A 108 -22.80 7.50 -0.40
C ASP A 108 -21.71 8.55 -0.12
N TYR A 109 -20.47 8.13 0.08
CA TYR A 109 -19.36 9.03 0.41
C TYR A 109 -18.58 9.48 -0.82
N GLY A 110 -18.87 8.91 -1.97
CA GLY A 110 -18.24 9.28 -3.23
C GLY A 110 -19.20 9.96 -4.17
N ASN A 111 -18.72 10.95 -4.92
CA ASN A 111 -19.51 11.64 -5.93
C ASN A 111 -19.56 10.77 -7.19
N ASP A 112 -20.65 10.01 -7.35
CA ASP A 112 -20.84 9.04 -8.45
C ASP A 112 -19.69 8.03 -8.56
N GLY A 113 -19.23 7.53 -7.39
CA GLY A 113 -18.12 6.59 -7.34
C GLY A 113 -16.76 7.21 -7.53
N LYS A 114 -16.67 8.52 -7.53
CA LYS A 114 -15.42 9.27 -7.64
C LYS A 114 -14.92 9.65 -6.26
N GLY A 115 -13.64 9.98 -6.18
CA GLY A 115 -13.02 10.50 -4.97
C GLY A 115 -12.00 9.54 -4.37
N PRO A 116 -11.13 10.08 -3.50
CA PRO A 116 -10.10 9.28 -2.86
C PRO A 116 -10.67 8.41 -1.75
N VAL A 117 -9.93 7.38 -1.37
CA VAL A 117 -10.34 6.45 -0.29
C VAL A 117 -10.64 7.19 1.01
N TRP A 118 -9.98 8.33 1.25
CA TRP A 118 -10.08 9.08 2.51
C TRP A 118 -11.40 9.84 2.68
N TRP A 119 -12.27 9.84 1.67
CA TRP A 119 -13.64 10.32 1.81
C TRP A 119 -14.52 9.33 2.60
N LEU A 120 -14.09 8.07 2.66
CA LEU A 120 -14.77 7.08 3.48
C LEU A 120 -14.44 7.33 4.96
N PRO A 121 -15.44 7.34 5.87
CA PRO A 121 -15.17 7.50 7.29
C PRO A 121 -14.24 6.41 7.82
N LYS A 122 -13.33 6.79 8.72
CA LYS A 122 -12.38 5.85 9.34
C LYS A 122 -13.10 4.67 9.98
N GLU A 123 -14.22 4.91 10.63
CA GLU A 123 -14.99 3.92 11.35
C GLU A 123 -15.46 2.79 10.42
N ILE A 124 -15.68 3.12 9.15
CA ILE A 124 -16.07 2.13 8.14
C ILE A 124 -14.85 1.45 7.56
N MET A 125 -13.87 2.25 7.14
CA MET A 125 -12.66 1.74 6.48
C MET A 125 -11.87 0.79 7.39
N TRP A 126 -11.77 1.12 8.68
CA TRP A 126 -10.96 0.37 9.63
C TRP A 126 -11.73 -0.71 10.37
N ASN A 127 -12.95 -0.97 9.95
CA ASN A 127 -13.77 -2.04 10.53
C ASN A 127 -13.32 -3.39 9.92
N ASN A 128 -12.62 -4.17 10.72
CA ASN A 128 -12.09 -5.47 10.28
C ASN A 128 -13.11 -6.61 10.34
N ASP A 129 -14.34 -6.32 10.73
CA ASP A 129 -15.41 -7.33 10.80
C ASP A 129 -16.07 -7.59 9.45
N ASN A 130 -15.63 -6.87 8.41
CA ASN A 130 -16.19 -7.02 7.06
C ASN A 130 -15.28 -7.82 6.16
#